data_90562d8b5225835621e36b46ab8ba356
#
_entry.id   90562d8b5225835621e36b46ab8ba356
#
_cell.length_a   1.000
_cell.length_b   1.000
_cell.length_c   1.000
_cell.angle_alpha   90.00
_cell.angle_beta   90.00
_cell.angle_gamma   90.00
#
_symmetry.space_group_name_H-M   'P 1'
#
loop_
_entity.id
_entity.type
_entity.pdbx_description
1 polymer ?
#
loop_
_entity_poly.entity_id
_entity_poly.type
_entity_poly.pdbx_seq_one_letter_code
_entity_poly.pdbx_strand_id
1 'polypeptide(L)'
;MILSFFHDRDEQQASYRYRGSIPSKYLDIPMGDESADVWVLSKITKASPALLAKAHRLGKRVIADVCDAHLSLPYYREVIEKADAITTPTSLLAEFIWEDLGRMATVIDDPYEFEEILPHVNGKNLLWFGHATNYSGLAMFREALAEYPLRMVSNIEGFIPWSKETMREEFSKADIVLLPDSAPTKSCNRAVEAIRQGCFVVATPHPSLDGLPGIWVGDFLKGVAWASAHPQEANERLMKSQAYVRVRFSPARVANAWKTLALACASSSAAAISPGKAGSTSIANEPVTAPTL
;
A
#
# COMPACT_ATOMS: atom_id res chain seq x y z
N MET A 1 -7.92 24.62 8.42
CA MET A 1 -6.88 23.59 8.64
C MET A 1 -6.41 23.10 7.28
N ILE A 2 -5.13 23.15 7.04
CA ILE A 2 -4.50 22.67 5.81
C ILE A 2 -3.60 21.50 6.21
N LEU A 3 -3.70 20.39 5.47
CA LEU A 3 -2.82 19.22 5.56
C LEU A 3 -1.82 19.31 4.40
N SER A 4 -0.57 18.93 4.59
CA SER A 4 0.38 18.76 3.50
C SER A 4 1.28 17.55 3.69
N PHE A 5 1.63 16.90 2.57
CA PHE A 5 2.50 15.72 2.54
C PHE A 5 3.93 16.15 2.19
N PHE A 6 4.88 15.73 3.01
CA PHE A 6 6.31 15.94 2.81
C PHE A 6 6.98 14.62 2.47
N HIS A 7 7.64 14.56 1.34
CA HIS A 7 8.35 13.38 0.86
C HIS A 7 9.65 13.81 0.18
N ASP A 8 10.76 13.12 0.47
CA ASP A 8 12.08 13.43 -0.08
C ASP A 8 12.43 12.64 -1.36
N ARG A 9 11.45 11.96 -1.93
CA ARG A 9 11.56 11.16 -3.16
C ARG A 9 10.63 11.70 -4.23
N ASP A 10 10.76 11.16 -5.42
CA ASP A 10 10.00 11.53 -6.61
C ASP A 10 8.93 10.48 -6.96
N GLU A 11 8.25 10.69 -8.07
CA GLU A 11 7.18 9.84 -8.58
C GLU A 11 7.62 8.41 -8.99
N GLN A 12 8.92 8.14 -9.11
CA GLN A 12 9.42 6.78 -9.34
C GLN A 12 9.19 5.88 -8.11
N GLN A 13 9.08 6.48 -6.92
CA GLN A 13 8.84 5.75 -5.68
C GLN A 13 7.33 5.51 -5.46
N ALA A 14 6.94 4.25 -5.26
CA ALA A 14 5.56 3.88 -4.97
C ALA A 14 5.00 4.62 -3.74
N SER A 15 5.80 4.76 -2.66
CA SER A 15 5.41 5.50 -1.47
C SER A 15 5.14 6.98 -1.74
N TYR A 16 5.91 7.63 -2.64
CA TYR A 16 5.62 9.00 -3.06
C TYR A 16 4.24 9.11 -3.69
N ARG A 17 3.89 8.17 -4.58
CA ARG A 17 2.60 8.20 -5.28
C ARG A 17 1.45 7.85 -4.36
N TYR A 18 1.48 6.69 -3.71
CA TYR A 18 0.36 6.17 -2.92
C TYR A 18 0.16 6.91 -1.60
N ARG A 19 1.24 7.35 -0.95
CA ARG A 19 1.19 7.96 0.39
C ARG A 19 1.31 9.49 0.37
N GLY A 20 1.54 10.10 -0.78
CA GLY A 20 1.72 11.53 -0.96
C GLY A 20 0.89 12.09 -2.11
N SER A 21 1.34 11.91 -3.37
CA SER A 21 0.78 12.66 -4.49
C SER A 21 -0.67 12.30 -4.83
N ILE A 22 -1.08 11.03 -4.73
CA ILE A 22 -2.48 10.63 -4.98
C ILE A 22 -3.43 11.23 -3.92
N PRO A 23 -3.21 11.05 -2.60
CA PRO A 23 -4.04 11.71 -1.60
C PRO A 23 -4.04 13.25 -1.72
N SER A 24 -2.88 13.87 -1.98
CA SER A 24 -2.79 15.33 -2.21
C SER A 24 -3.70 15.81 -3.34
N LYS A 25 -3.63 15.12 -4.49
CA LYS A 25 -4.47 15.43 -5.66
C LYS A 25 -5.96 15.32 -5.34
N TYR A 26 -6.38 14.27 -4.63
CA TYR A 26 -7.81 14.06 -4.29
C TYR A 26 -8.32 15.01 -3.21
N LEU A 27 -7.43 15.55 -2.39
CA LEU A 27 -7.76 16.57 -1.39
C LEU A 27 -7.66 18.01 -1.94
N ASP A 28 -7.15 18.16 -3.16
CA ASP A 28 -6.84 19.45 -3.78
C ASP A 28 -5.92 20.32 -2.90
N ILE A 29 -4.83 19.70 -2.42
CA ILE A 29 -3.82 20.36 -1.57
C ILE A 29 -2.43 20.20 -2.16
N PRO A 30 -1.54 21.20 -1.99
CA PRO A 30 -0.16 21.08 -2.45
C PRO A 30 0.65 20.15 -1.56
N MET A 31 1.64 19.48 -2.14
CA MET A 31 2.69 18.79 -1.39
C MET A 31 3.76 19.79 -0.96
N GLY A 32 4.36 19.57 0.23
CA GLY A 32 5.47 20.37 0.75
C GLY A 32 5.10 21.78 1.19
N ASP A 33 3.82 22.07 1.42
CA ASP A 33 3.36 23.38 1.88
C ASP A 33 3.63 23.55 3.38
N GLU A 34 4.62 24.34 3.69
CA GLU A 34 5.01 24.65 5.08
C GLU A 34 3.98 25.52 5.83
N SER A 35 3.04 26.14 5.14
CA SER A 35 1.96 26.89 5.79
C SER A 35 0.91 25.96 6.43
N ALA A 36 0.83 24.69 5.99
CA ALA A 36 -0.12 23.71 6.50
C ALA A 36 -0.01 23.54 8.03
N ASP A 37 -1.15 23.30 8.68
CA ASP A 37 -1.22 23.08 10.13
C ASP A 37 -0.73 21.67 10.53
N VAL A 38 -0.91 20.69 9.64
CA VAL A 38 -0.53 19.29 9.84
C VAL A 38 0.40 18.86 8.73
N TRP A 39 1.58 18.38 9.10
CA TRP A 39 2.57 17.85 8.18
C TRP A 39 2.57 16.32 8.24
N VAL A 40 2.38 15.66 7.11
CA VAL A 40 2.58 14.22 6.98
C VAL A 40 4.00 13.97 6.47
N LEU A 41 4.83 13.35 7.28
CA LEU A 41 6.15 12.88 6.87
C LEU A 41 5.98 11.52 6.18
N SER A 42 5.72 11.57 4.89
CA SER A 42 5.42 10.40 4.07
C SER A 42 6.69 9.65 3.74
N LYS A 43 6.81 8.41 4.23
CA LYS A 43 8.01 7.59 4.23
C LYS A 43 9.18 8.21 4.99
N ILE A 44 9.39 7.72 6.20
CA ILE A 44 10.48 8.18 7.07
C ILE A 44 11.86 7.92 6.43
N THR A 45 12.69 8.95 6.39
CA THR A 45 14.06 8.93 5.89
C THR A 45 15.02 9.58 6.90
N LYS A 46 16.31 9.58 6.59
CA LYS A 46 17.32 10.26 7.43
C LYS A 46 17.08 11.77 7.58
N ALA A 47 16.35 12.40 6.67
CA ALA A 47 15.99 13.82 6.75
C ALA A 47 14.76 14.08 7.65
N SER A 48 13.94 13.07 7.93
CA SER A 48 12.68 13.23 8.64
C SER A 48 12.81 13.78 10.07
N PRO A 49 13.83 13.46 10.89
CA PRO A 49 14.01 14.08 12.20
C PRO A 49 14.17 15.60 12.13
N ALA A 50 14.89 16.11 11.13
CA ALA A 50 15.07 17.55 10.95
C ALA A 50 13.76 18.24 10.54
N LEU A 51 12.96 17.60 9.66
CA LEU A 51 11.63 18.08 9.28
C LEU A 51 10.66 18.08 10.46
N LEU A 52 10.65 17.01 11.26
CA LEU A 52 9.87 16.91 12.49
C LEU A 52 10.21 18.05 13.46
N ALA A 53 11.49 18.26 13.75
CA ALA A 53 11.93 19.33 14.63
C ALA A 53 11.58 20.72 14.08
N LYS A 54 11.65 20.93 12.76
CA LYS A 54 11.21 22.17 12.10
C LYS A 54 9.70 22.37 12.28
N ALA A 55 8.89 21.36 12.01
CA ALA A 55 7.44 21.43 12.16
C ALA A 55 7.04 21.82 13.59
N HIS A 56 7.61 21.16 14.60
CA HIS A 56 7.32 21.47 16.02
C HIS A 56 7.73 22.89 16.41
N ARG A 57 8.90 23.38 15.93
CA ARG A 57 9.28 24.80 16.18
C ARG A 57 8.31 25.81 15.56
N LEU A 58 7.65 25.44 14.46
CA LEU A 58 6.62 26.24 13.80
C LEU A 58 5.21 26.03 14.38
N GLY A 59 5.10 25.26 15.48
CA GLY A 59 3.80 24.94 16.09
C GLY A 59 2.91 24.03 15.27
N LYS A 60 3.47 23.30 14.29
CA LYS A 60 2.75 22.37 13.43
C LYS A 60 2.61 21.01 14.09
N ARG A 61 1.53 20.29 13.76
CA ARG A 61 1.36 18.88 14.10
C ARG A 61 2.01 17.98 13.06
N VAL A 62 2.50 16.83 13.49
CA VAL A 62 3.19 15.88 12.61
C VAL A 62 2.57 14.51 12.67
N ILE A 63 2.23 13.97 11.49
CA ILE A 63 1.87 12.57 11.30
C ILE A 63 3.07 11.86 10.69
N ALA A 64 3.59 10.83 11.36
CA ALA A 64 4.63 9.96 10.83
C ALA A 64 4.00 8.83 10.01
N ASP A 65 4.28 8.78 8.70
CA ASP A 65 3.78 7.72 7.84
C ASP A 65 4.84 6.62 7.66
N VAL A 66 4.61 5.50 8.32
CA VAL A 66 5.52 4.35 8.41
C VAL A 66 5.16 3.34 7.33
N CYS A 67 5.95 3.28 6.26
CA CYS A 67 5.72 2.38 5.12
C CYS A 67 6.54 1.08 5.18
N ASP A 68 7.58 1.03 6.01
CA ASP A 68 8.55 -0.06 6.08
C ASP A 68 8.88 -0.39 7.55
N ALA A 69 9.19 -1.65 7.86
CA ALA A 69 9.53 -2.12 9.21
C ALA A 69 11.01 -1.85 9.58
N HIS A 70 11.45 -0.58 9.48
CA HIS A 70 12.82 -0.19 9.82
C HIS A 70 12.95 0.31 11.27
N LEU A 71 12.23 -0.30 12.21
CA LEU A 71 12.12 0.14 13.60
C LEU A 71 13.44 0.09 14.37
N SER A 72 14.44 -0.69 13.92
CA SER A 72 15.78 -0.72 14.50
C SER A 72 16.64 0.50 14.17
N LEU A 73 16.26 1.33 13.18
CA LEU A 73 17.02 2.50 12.79
C LEU A 73 16.74 3.69 13.73
N PRO A 74 17.76 4.31 14.35
CA PRO A 74 17.55 5.36 15.36
C PRO A 74 16.68 6.53 14.87
N TYR A 75 16.92 7.02 13.64
CA TYR A 75 16.14 8.12 13.08
C TYR A 75 14.67 7.74 12.82
N TYR A 76 14.40 6.45 12.56
CA TYR A 76 13.05 5.92 12.36
C TYR A 76 12.27 5.93 13.68
N ARG A 77 12.89 5.39 14.74
CA ARG A 77 12.35 5.41 16.11
C ARG A 77 12.08 6.82 16.59
N GLU A 78 13.07 7.72 16.44
CA GLU A 78 12.94 9.12 16.84
C GLU A 78 11.70 9.80 16.24
N VAL A 79 11.46 9.60 14.93
CA VAL A 79 10.30 10.20 14.26
C VAL A 79 9.00 9.60 14.77
N ILE A 80 8.93 8.28 14.92
CA ILE A 80 7.73 7.58 15.42
C ILE A 80 7.42 7.99 16.86
N GLU A 81 8.42 8.06 17.74
CA GLU A 81 8.25 8.40 19.16
C GLU A 81 7.76 9.83 19.35
N LYS A 82 8.24 10.78 18.55
CA LYS A 82 7.97 12.20 18.70
C LYS A 82 6.82 12.75 17.86
N ALA A 83 6.32 11.99 16.86
CA ALA A 83 5.18 12.42 16.06
C ALA A 83 3.88 12.49 16.88
N ASP A 84 2.98 13.40 16.52
CA ASP A 84 1.67 13.55 17.17
C ASP A 84 0.73 12.37 16.83
N ALA A 85 0.83 11.84 15.62
CA ALA A 85 0.10 10.64 15.18
C ALA A 85 0.97 9.77 14.27
N ILE A 86 0.59 8.51 14.09
CA ILE A 86 1.31 7.54 13.27
C ILE A 86 0.33 6.87 12.31
N THR A 87 0.77 6.63 11.08
CA THR A 87 0.03 5.83 10.09
C THR A 87 0.88 4.70 9.54
N THR A 88 0.21 3.64 9.10
CA THR A 88 0.82 2.51 8.38
C THR A 88 -0.12 2.03 7.26
N PRO A 89 0.40 1.37 6.22
CA PRO A 89 -0.43 0.78 5.18
C PRO A 89 -1.03 -0.59 5.56
N THR A 90 -0.59 -1.23 6.65
CA THR A 90 -1.02 -2.58 7.05
C THR A 90 -1.20 -2.72 8.55
N SER A 91 -2.11 -3.59 8.97
CA SER A 91 -2.35 -3.90 10.39
C SER A 91 -1.11 -4.54 11.02
N LEU A 92 -0.44 -5.46 10.32
CA LEU A 92 0.76 -6.11 10.85
C LEU A 92 1.88 -5.11 11.17
N LEU A 93 2.06 -4.09 10.33
CA LEU A 93 3.05 -3.05 10.63
C LEU A 93 2.62 -2.17 11.82
N ALA A 94 1.32 -1.93 11.98
CA ALA A 94 0.78 -1.26 13.17
C ALA A 94 1.03 -2.07 14.45
N GLU A 95 0.82 -3.39 14.39
CA GLU A 95 1.12 -4.32 15.48
C GLU A 95 2.62 -4.27 15.86
N PHE A 96 3.52 -4.32 14.89
CA PHE A 96 4.96 -4.23 15.13
C PHE A 96 5.36 -2.91 15.80
N ILE A 97 4.74 -1.79 15.41
CA ILE A 97 4.98 -0.48 16.06
C ILE A 97 4.48 -0.51 17.51
N TRP A 98 3.32 -1.12 17.75
CA TRP A 98 2.79 -1.26 19.09
C TRP A 98 3.66 -2.15 19.99
N GLU A 99 4.08 -3.31 19.48
CA GLU A 99 4.91 -4.26 20.23
C GLU A 99 6.31 -3.69 20.57
N ASP A 100 6.95 -2.99 19.62
CA ASP A 100 8.32 -2.49 19.79
C ASP A 100 8.39 -1.10 20.48
N LEU A 101 7.39 -0.23 20.25
CA LEU A 101 7.43 1.16 20.70
C LEU A 101 6.26 1.57 21.60
N GLY A 102 5.27 0.72 21.81
CA GLY A 102 4.07 1.05 22.59
C GLY A 102 3.22 2.18 21.97
N ARG A 103 3.38 2.47 20.69
CA ARG A 103 2.69 3.55 19.98
C ARG A 103 1.56 3.00 19.08
N MET A 104 0.37 3.56 19.22
CA MET A 104 -0.77 3.23 18.33
C MET A 104 -0.56 3.86 16.96
N ALA A 105 -0.81 3.07 15.89
CA ALA A 105 -0.79 3.55 14.51
C ALA A 105 -2.16 3.35 13.86
N THR A 106 -2.61 4.35 13.10
CA THR A 106 -3.82 4.26 12.28
C THR A 106 -3.50 3.61 10.95
N VAL A 107 -4.23 2.56 10.58
CA VAL A 107 -4.06 1.91 9.29
C VAL A 107 -4.80 2.72 8.22
N ILE A 108 -4.06 3.17 7.21
CA ILE A 108 -4.60 3.82 6.01
C ILE A 108 -4.09 3.05 4.80
N ASP A 109 -4.98 2.34 4.10
CA ASP A 109 -4.64 1.56 2.92
C ASP A 109 -3.95 2.42 1.83
N ASP A 110 -3.14 1.80 0.97
CA ASP A 110 -2.65 2.46 -0.25
C ASP A 110 -3.79 2.55 -1.28
N PRO A 111 -4.01 3.71 -1.92
CA PRO A 111 -5.03 3.84 -2.97
C PRO A 111 -4.56 3.14 -4.25
N TYR A 112 -5.47 2.78 -5.14
CA TYR A 112 -5.08 2.42 -6.51
C TYR A 112 -4.68 3.67 -7.32
N GLU A 113 -3.83 3.44 -8.33
CA GLU A 113 -3.30 4.49 -9.22
C GLU A 113 -3.86 4.39 -10.63
N PHE A 114 -4.09 3.16 -11.14
CA PHE A 114 -4.53 2.92 -12.51
C PHE A 114 -6.06 2.90 -12.64
N GLU A 115 -6.52 3.28 -13.82
CA GLU A 115 -7.92 3.12 -14.22
C GLU A 115 -8.31 1.64 -14.27
N GLU A 116 -9.59 1.36 -14.17
CA GLU A 116 -10.08 -0.01 -14.21
C GLU A 116 -10.24 -0.50 -15.65
N ILE A 117 -9.63 -1.62 -15.95
CA ILE A 117 -9.77 -2.36 -17.19
C ILE A 117 -10.60 -3.62 -16.93
N LEU A 118 -11.49 -3.97 -17.85
CA LEU A 118 -12.28 -5.19 -17.73
C LEU A 118 -11.37 -6.43 -17.65
N PRO A 119 -11.79 -7.48 -16.94
CA PRO A 119 -11.08 -8.75 -16.90
C PRO A 119 -10.82 -9.28 -18.32
N HIS A 120 -9.59 -9.69 -18.60
CA HIS A 120 -9.19 -10.12 -19.95
C HIS A 120 -8.33 -11.38 -19.96
N VAL A 121 -8.38 -12.18 -18.89
CA VAL A 121 -7.69 -13.47 -18.83
C VAL A 121 -8.19 -14.37 -19.96
N ASN A 122 -7.31 -14.76 -20.84
CA ASN A 122 -7.64 -15.61 -22.01
C ASN A 122 -6.53 -16.62 -22.36
N GLY A 123 -5.46 -16.67 -21.55
CA GLY A 123 -4.29 -17.47 -21.82
C GLY A 123 -3.43 -17.71 -20.60
N LYS A 124 -2.13 -17.77 -20.83
CA LYS A 124 -1.11 -18.11 -19.82
C LYS A 124 0.07 -17.14 -19.78
N ASN A 125 -0.15 -15.91 -20.25
CA ASN A 125 0.89 -14.89 -20.20
C ASN A 125 1.07 -14.40 -18.76
N LEU A 126 2.26 -14.58 -18.22
CA LEU A 126 2.59 -14.24 -16.85
C LEU A 126 3.31 -12.89 -16.79
N LEU A 127 2.97 -12.10 -15.78
CA LEU A 127 3.67 -10.88 -15.43
C LEU A 127 4.12 -10.92 -13.97
N TRP A 128 5.39 -10.66 -13.75
CA TRP A 128 5.90 -10.28 -12.44
C TRP A 128 6.44 -8.85 -12.50
N PHE A 129 6.13 -8.03 -11.49
CA PHE A 129 6.72 -6.70 -11.38
C PHE A 129 7.04 -6.39 -9.91
N GLY A 130 8.14 -5.69 -9.70
CA GLY A 130 8.58 -5.34 -8.36
C GLY A 130 10.02 -4.83 -8.32
N HIS A 131 10.39 -4.31 -7.16
CA HIS A 131 11.77 -3.92 -6.88
C HIS A 131 12.66 -5.17 -6.77
N ALA A 132 13.97 -5.02 -7.06
CA ALA A 132 14.96 -6.10 -6.99
C ALA A 132 14.92 -6.91 -5.68
N THR A 133 14.64 -6.26 -4.56
CA THR A 133 14.53 -6.92 -3.24
C THR A 133 13.41 -7.98 -3.15
N ASN A 134 12.44 -7.95 -4.05
CA ASN A 134 11.34 -8.92 -4.09
C ASN A 134 11.58 -10.06 -5.10
N TYR A 135 12.72 -10.03 -5.82
CA TYR A 135 12.99 -11.00 -6.87
C TYR A 135 13.29 -12.41 -6.35
N SER A 136 13.86 -12.53 -5.16
CA SER A 136 14.19 -13.83 -4.57
C SER A 136 12.98 -14.76 -4.46
N GLY A 137 11.80 -14.22 -4.14
CA GLY A 137 10.55 -14.99 -4.11
C GLY A 137 10.18 -15.58 -5.47
N LEU A 138 10.36 -14.81 -6.57
CA LEU A 138 10.11 -15.31 -7.93
C LEU A 138 11.19 -16.32 -8.38
N ALA A 139 12.44 -16.07 -8.03
CA ALA A 139 13.57 -16.88 -8.48
C ALA A 139 13.40 -18.37 -8.14
N MET A 140 12.77 -18.67 -7.01
CA MET A 140 12.48 -20.05 -6.58
C MET A 140 11.53 -20.80 -7.53
N PHE A 141 10.71 -20.11 -8.29
CA PHE A 141 9.72 -20.70 -9.21
C PHE A 141 10.13 -20.64 -10.67
N ARG A 142 11.26 -19.96 -11.00
CA ARG A 142 11.67 -19.70 -12.39
C ARG A 142 11.75 -20.94 -13.27
N GLU A 143 12.32 -22.03 -12.78
CA GLU A 143 12.46 -23.28 -13.53
C GLU A 143 11.09 -23.92 -13.78
N ALA A 144 10.22 -23.98 -12.76
CA ALA A 144 8.87 -24.53 -12.88
C ALA A 144 7.94 -23.68 -13.77
N LEU A 145 8.27 -22.41 -13.98
CA LEU A 145 7.52 -21.48 -14.85
C LEU A 145 8.11 -21.38 -16.28
N ALA A 146 9.12 -22.17 -16.62
CA ALA A 146 9.86 -22.04 -17.89
C ALA A 146 8.98 -22.27 -19.15
N GLU A 147 7.88 -23.03 -19.02
CA GLU A 147 6.92 -23.27 -20.10
C GLU A 147 5.90 -22.13 -20.33
N TYR A 148 5.86 -21.14 -19.43
CA TYR A 148 4.96 -20.01 -19.51
C TYR A 148 5.67 -18.77 -20.07
N PRO A 149 5.01 -18.00 -20.95
CA PRO A 149 5.51 -16.69 -21.35
C PRO A 149 5.55 -15.74 -20.13
N LEU A 150 6.72 -15.58 -19.52
CA LEU A 150 6.91 -14.74 -18.32
C LEU A 150 7.61 -13.45 -18.67
N ARG A 151 6.92 -12.33 -18.43
CA ARG A 151 7.47 -10.97 -18.53
C ARG A 151 7.80 -10.44 -17.13
N MET A 152 8.91 -9.69 -17.03
CA MET A 152 9.40 -9.18 -15.74
C MET A 152 9.72 -7.70 -15.83
N VAL A 153 9.07 -6.90 -15.00
CA VAL A 153 9.29 -5.44 -14.90
C VAL A 153 9.95 -5.12 -13.57
N SER A 154 11.14 -4.53 -13.61
CA SER A 154 11.93 -4.25 -12.40
C SER A 154 13.00 -3.19 -12.67
N ASN A 155 13.71 -2.82 -11.60
CA ASN A 155 14.97 -2.07 -11.63
C ASN A 155 16.22 -2.99 -11.74
N ILE A 156 16.04 -4.27 -12.05
CA ILE A 156 17.12 -5.22 -12.29
C ILE A 156 17.58 -5.04 -13.73
N GLU A 157 18.90 -4.99 -13.95
CA GLU A 157 19.49 -4.94 -15.29
C GLU A 157 19.06 -6.17 -16.12
N GLY A 158 18.69 -5.95 -17.37
CA GLY A 158 18.18 -6.98 -18.28
C GLY A 158 16.68 -7.29 -18.15
N PHE A 159 15.99 -6.69 -17.17
CA PHE A 159 14.53 -6.73 -17.10
C PHE A 159 13.92 -5.50 -17.77
N ILE A 160 12.62 -5.55 -18.04
CA ILE A 160 11.88 -4.41 -18.58
C ILE A 160 11.90 -3.30 -17.50
N PRO A 161 12.38 -2.08 -17.84
CA PRO A 161 12.43 -0.99 -16.86
C PRO A 161 11.02 -0.53 -16.48
N TRP A 162 10.84 -0.21 -15.20
CA TRP A 162 9.57 0.28 -14.70
C TRP A 162 9.30 1.72 -15.15
N SER A 163 8.13 1.96 -15.70
CA SER A 163 7.46 3.27 -15.81
C SER A 163 5.95 3.05 -15.76
N LYS A 164 5.15 4.11 -15.61
CA LYS A 164 3.69 3.97 -15.66
C LYS A 164 3.20 3.48 -17.02
N GLU A 165 3.79 3.98 -18.07
CA GLU A 165 3.50 3.61 -19.46
C GLU A 165 3.84 2.16 -19.71
N THR A 166 5.06 1.75 -19.34
CA THR A 166 5.51 0.35 -19.41
C THR A 166 4.57 -0.57 -18.62
N MET A 167 4.17 -0.18 -17.42
CA MET A 167 3.25 -1.01 -16.63
C MET A 167 1.89 -1.17 -17.29
N ARG A 168 1.29 -0.11 -17.88
CA ARG A 168 0.04 -0.23 -18.63
C ARG A 168 0.17 -1.18 -19.82
N GLU A 169 1.24 -1.06 -20.56
CA GLU A 169 1.53 -1.93 -21.70
C GLU A 169 1.70 -3.39 -21.27
N GLU A 170 2.45 -3.64 -20.19
CA GLU A 170 2.70 -5.00 -19.73
C GLU A 170 1.46 -5.64 -19.08
N PHE A 171 0.65 -4.88 -18.36
CA PHE A 171 -0.64 -5.36 -17.87
C PHE A 171 -1.59 -5.74 -19.02
N SER A 172 -1.64 -4.96 -20.10
CA SER A 172 -2.51 -5.28 -21.25
C SER A 172 -2.13 -6.57 -22.00
N LYS A 173 -0.91 -7.06 -21.81
CA LYS A 173 -0.39 -8.29 -22.41
C LYS A 173 -0.46 -9.50 -21.47
N ALA A 174 -0.69 -9.26 -20.19
CA ALA A 174 -0.65 -10.27 -19.15
C ALA A 174 -2.02 -10.82 -18.84
N ASP A 175 -2.12 -12.13 -18.66
CA ASP A 175 -3.32 -12.80 -18.14
C ASP A 175 -3.27 -12.91 -16.62
N ILE A 176 -2.08 -13.25 -16.09
CA ILE A 176 -1.87 -13.60 -14.68
C ILE A 176 -0.70 -12.80 -14.13
N VAL A 177 -0.93 -12.13 -13.01
CA VAL A 177 0.12 -11.44 -12.25
C VAL A 177 0.58 -12.31 -11.09
N LEU A 178 1.89 -12.45 -10.98
CA LEU A 178 2.57 -13.29 -10.00
C LEU A 178 3.03 -12.45 -8.79
N LEU A 179 2.58 -12.82 -7.60
CA LEU A 179 2.99 -12.21 -6.33
C LEU A 179 3.56 -13.27 -5.39
N PRO A 180 4.79 -13.75 -5.66
CA PRO A 180 5.50 -14.62 -4.73
C PRO A 180 5.89 -13.87 -3.45
N ASP A 181 6.53 -14.57 -2.53
CA ASP A 181 6.93 -14.05 -1.22
C ASP A 181 7.51 -12.65 -1.24
N SER A 182 7.08 -11.85 -0.29
CA SER A 182 7.60 -10.52 0.01
C SER A 182 7.60 -10.28 1.52
N ALA A 183 8.22 -9.20 1.98
CA ALA A 183 8.21 -8.85 3.40
C ALA A 183 6.77 -8.74 3.93
N PRO A 184 6.41 -9.41 5.04
CA PRO A 184 5.03 -9.59 5.50
C PRO A 184 4.32 -8.28 5.87
N THR A 185 5.07 -7.22 6.17
CA THR A 185 4.53 -5.89 6.50
C THR A 185 4.20 -5.03 5.29
N LYS A 186 4.49 -5.50 4.06
CA LYS A 186 4.20 -4.75 2.84
C LYS A 186 2.71 -4.72 2.53
N SER A 187 2.26 -3.62 1.93
CA SER A 187 0.89 -3.48 1.44
C SER A 187 0.62 -4.33 0.20
N CYS A 188 -0.67 -4.56 -0.09
CA CYS A 188 -1.12 -5.33 -1.25
C CYS A 188 -1.21 -4.49 -2.54
N ASN A 189 -0.55 -3.34 -2.63
CA ASN A 189 -0.67 -2.43 -3.77
C ASN A 189 -0.45 -3.11 -5.13
N ARG A 190 0.49 -4.05 -5.23
CA ARG A 190 0.72 -4.80 -6.47
C ARG A 190 -0.49 -5.66 -6.89
N ALA A 191 -1.16 -6.30 -5.90
CA ALA A 191 -2.38 -7.04 -6.17
C ALA A 191 -3.51 -6.10 -6.60
N VAL A 192 -3.66 -4.98 -5.90
CA VAL A 192 -4.68 -3.96 -6.20
C VAL A 192 -4.52 -3.44 -7.63
N GLU A 193 -3.30 -3.10 -8.06
CA GLU A 193 -3.05 -2.62 -9.41
C GLU A 193 -3.29 -3.70 -10.48
N ALA A 194 -2.85 -4.92 -10.24
CA ALA A 194 -3.09 -6.05 -11.15
C ALA A 194 -4.60 -6.30 -11.36
N ILE A 195 -5.37 -6.30 -10.27
CA ILE A 195 -6.83 -6.45 -10.29
C ILE A 195 -7.47 -5.31 -11.08
N ARG A 196 -7.06 -4.07 -10.83
CA ARG A 196 -7.55 -2.89 -11.56
C ARG A 196 -7.29 -2.99 -13.05
N GLN A 197 -6.16 -3.56 -13.43
CA GLN A 197 -5.73 -3.70 -14.82
C GLN A 197 -6.24 -4.99 -15.48
N GLY A 198 -7.22 -5.67 -14.87
CA GLY A 198 -7.90 -6.81 -15.49
C GLY A 198 -7.09 -8.11 -15.51
N CYS A 199 -6.03 -8.22 -14.71
CA CYS A 199 -5.20 -9.41 -14.59
C CYS A 199 -5.56 -10.24 -13.36
N PHE A 200 -5.61 -11.57 -13.50
CA PHE A 200 -5.82 -12.47 -12.38
C PHE A 200 -4.56 -12.53 -11.49
N VAL A 201 -4.75 -12.53 -10.17
CA VAL A 201 -3.63 -12.54 -9.23
C VAL A 201 -3.43 -13.94 -8.66
N VAL A 202 -2.21 -14.44 -8.76
CA VAL A 202 -1.73 -15.65 -8.08
C VAL A 202 -0.64 -15.26 -7.10
N ALA A 203 -0.84 -15.59 -5.83
CA ALA A 203 0.05 -15.18 -4.74
C ALA A 203 0.36 -16.33 -3.78
N THR A 204 1.53 -16.28 -3.15
CA THR A 204 1.78 -17.01 -1.91
C THR A 204 1.00 -16.36 -0.76
N PRO A 205 0.76 -17.07 0.37
CA PRO A 205 0.11 -16.47 1.54
C PRO A 205 0.84 -15.20 2.01
N HIS A 206 0.09 -14.13 2.23
CA HIS A 206 0.63 -12.86 2.69
C HIS A 206 -0.44 -12.09 3.49
N PRO A 207 -0.12 -11.54 4.70
CA PRO A 207 -1.10 -10.92 5.59
C PRO A 207 -1.91 -9.79 4.94
N SER A 208 -1.31 -8.99 4.07
CA SER A 208 -2.02 -7.90 3.40
C SER A 208 -3.02 -8.35 2.33
N LEU A 209 -3.01 -9.63 1.96
CA LEU A 209 -3.97 -10.21 1.01
C LEU A 209 -5.18 -10.84 1.72
N ASP A 210 -5.15 -10.92 3.06
CA ASP A 210 -6.24 -11.48 3.83
C ASP A 210 -7.54 -10.70 3.60
N GLY A 211 -8.60 -11.43 3.26
CA GLY A 211 -9.89 -10.84 2.94
C GLY A 211 -9.99 -10.17 1.56
N LEU A 212 -8.95 -10.22 0.72
CA LEU A 212 -9.04 -9.79 -0.69
C LEU A 212 -9.71 -10.91 -1.51
N PRO A 213 -10.96 -10.73 -1.97
CA PRO A 213 -11.69 -11.80 -2.61
C PRO A 213 -11.19 -12.08 -4.03
N GLY A 214 -11.46 -13.27 -4.54
CA GLY A 214 -11.37 -13.60 -5.96
C GLY A 214 -9.97 -13.88 -6.51
N ILE A 215 -8.91 -13.64 -5.75
CA ILE A 215 -7.53 -14.00 -6.10
C ILE A 215 -7.22 -15.45 -5.71
N TRP A 216 -6.10 -15.98 -6.20
CA TRP A 216 -5.57 -17.25 -5.73
C TRP A 216 -4.46 -17.02 -4.71
N VAL A 217 -4.64 -17.54 -3.49
CA VAL A 217 -3.61 -17.50 -2.44
C VAL A 217 -3.33 -18.93 -1.98
N GLY A 218 -2.08 -19.34 -1.97
CA GLY A 218 -1.66 -20.67 -1.51
C GLY A 218 -0.60 -21.32 -2.38
N ASP A 219 -0.84 -22.56 -2.83
CA ASP A 219 0.07 -23.27 -3.74
C ASP A 219 0.20 -22.50 -5.06
N PHE A 220 1.36 -21.90 -5.23
CA PHE A 220 1.62 -20.92 -6.28
C PHE A 220 1.55 -21.53 -7.69
N LEU A 221 2.18 -22.69 -7.89
CA LEU A 221 2.18 -23.37 -9.20
C LEU A 221 0.82 -23.93 -9.57
N LYS A 222 0.08 -24.47 -8.60
CA LYS A 222 -1.31 -24.87 -8.82
C LYS A 222 -2.19 -23.69 -9.20
N GLY A 223 -1.97 -22.53 -8.59
CA GLY A 223 -2.69 -21.31 -8.92
C GLY A 223 -2.47 -20.87 -10.36
N VAL A 224 -1.22 -20.89 -10.83
CA VAL A 224 -0.88 -20.58 -12.23
C VAL A 224 -1.52 -21.56 -13.19
N ALA A 225 -1.37 -22.87 -12.92
CA ALA A 225 -1.96 -23.92 -13.76
C ALA A 225 -3.48 -23.81 -13.80
N TRP A 226 -4.14 -23.59 -12.66
CA TRP A 226 -5.58 -23.44 -12.57
C TRP A 226 -6.08 -22.22 -13.38
N ALA A 227 -5.50 -21.04 -13.17
CA ALA A 227 -5.92 -19.82 -13.86
C ALA A 227 -5.74 -19.92 -15.38
N SER A 228 -4.64 -20.55 -15.81
CA SER A 228 -4.37 -20.80 -17.24
C SER A 228 -5.38 -21.79 -17.88
N ALA A 229 -5.87 -22.76 -17.10
CA ALA A 229 -6.82 -23.77 -17.59
C ALA A 229 -8.30 -23.30 -17.49
N HIS A 230 -8.60 -22.30 -16.64
CA HIS A 230 -9.96 -21.85 -16.34
C HIS A 230 -10.12 -20.32 -16.49
N PRO A 231 -9.81 -19.75 -17.69
CA PRO A 231 -9.80 -18.29 -17.87
C PRO A 231 -11.17 -17.64 -17.62
N GLN A 232 -12.26 -18.32 -17.93
CA GLN A 232 -13.60 -17.78 -17.68
C GLN A 232 -13.87 -17.64 -16.18
N GLU A 233 -13.60 -18.69 -15.39
CA GLU A 233 -13.76 -18.63 -13.94
C GLU A 233 -12.81 -17.62 -13.29
N ALA A 234 -11.58 -17.49 -13.81
CA ALA A 234 -10.63 -16.48 -13.37
C ALA A 234 -11.19 -15.06 -13.59
N ASN A 235 -11.78 -14.78 -14.73
CA ASN A 235 -12.44 -13.51 -15.02
C ASN A 235 -13.65 -13.24 -14.09
N GLU A 236 -14.48 -14.25 -13.82
CA GLU A 236 -15.61 -14.12 -12.89
C GLU A 236 -15.14 -13.80 -11.45
N ARG A 237 -14.09 -14.46 -10.99
CA ARG A 237 -13.46 -14.15 -9.69
C ARG A 237 -12.85 -12.74 -9.69
N LEU A 238 -12.19 -12.36 -10.76
CA LEU A 238 -11.55 -11.06 -10.90
C LEU A 238 -12.58 -9.91 -10.86
N MET A 239 -13.78 -10.08 -11.44
CA MET A 239 -14.86 -9.10 -11.29
C MET A 239 -15.26 -8.85 -9.83
N LYS A 240 -15.29 -9.91 -9.02
CA LYS A 240 -15.52 -9.77 -7.55
C LYS A 240 -14.40 -9.01 -6.87
N SER A 241 -13.14 -9.30 -7.24
CA SER A 241 -11.98 -8.56 -6.75
C SER A 241 -12.05 -7.08 -7.13
N GLN A 242 -12.40 -6.77 -8.38
CA GLN A 242 -12.51 -5.38 -8.87
C GLN A 242 -13.59 -4.61 -8.11
N ALA A 243 -14.76 -5.21 -7.87
CA ALA A 243 -15.82 -4.59 -7.08
C ALA A 243 -15.35 -4.24 -5.66
N TYR A 244 -14.64 -5.14 -5.01
CA TYR A 244 -14.06 -4.92 -3.68
C TYR A 244 -12.98 -3.83 -3.68
N VAL A 245 -12.03 -3.91 -4.62
CA VAL A 245 -10.91 -2.95 -4.75
C VAL A 245 -11.43 -1.55 -5.02
N ARG A 246 -12.43 -1.41 -5.88
CA ARG A 246 -13.07 -0.13 -6.23
C ARG A 246 -13.61 0.61 -5.01
N VAL A 247 -14.13 -0.12 -4.03
CA VAL A 247 -14.67 0.47 -2.80
C VAL A 247 -13.56 0.70 -1.78
N ARG A 248 -12.79 -0.34 -1.44
CA ARG A 248 -11.84 -0.29 -0.32
C ARG A 248 -10.64 0.60 -0.59
N PHE A 249 -10.06 0.51 -1.78
CA PHE A 249 -8.80 1.18 -2.13
C PHE A 249 -9.01 2.43 -3.00
N SER A 250 -10.24 2.97 -3.05
CA SER A 250 -10.49 4.18 -3.85
C SER A 250 -9.67 5.35 -3.33
N PRO A 251 -9.05 6.14 -4.23
CA PRO A 251 -8.30 7.32 -3.85
C PRO A 251 -9.11 8.31 -3.01
N ALA A 252 -10.41 8.48 -3.32
CA ALA A 252 -11.30 9.35 -2.55
C ALA A 252 -11.48 8.86 -1.10
N ARG A 253 -11.69 7.55 -0.89
CA ARG A 253 -11.80 6.97 0.46
C ARG A 253 -10.50 7.14 1.24
N VAL A 254 -9.37 6.81 0.61
CA VAL A 254 -8.05 6.93 1.25
C VAL A 254 -7.75 8.39 1.60
N ALA A 255 -8.00 9.32 0.68
CA ALA A 255 -7.85 10.75 0.93
C ALA A 255 -8.72 11.25 2.10
N ASN A 256 -9.98 10.78 2.18
CA ASN A 256 -10.86 11.09 3.31
C ASN A 256 -10.33 10.53 4.64
N ALA A 257 -9.72 9.34 4.65
CA ALA A 257 -9.09 8.79 5.87
C ALA A 257 -7.94 9.69 6.35
N TRP A 258 -7.10 10.16 5.43
CA TRP A 258 -6.05 11.14 5.73
C TRP A 258 -6.61 12.43 6.31
N LYS A 259 -7.64 12.99 5.68
CA LYS A 259 -8.32 14.21 6.14
C LYS A 259 -8.89 14.04 7.54
N THR A 260 -9.56 12.93 7.82
CA THR A 260 -10.14 12.61 9.13
C THR A 260 -9.06 12.55 10.22
N LEU A 261 -7.96 11.83 9.95
CA LEU A 261 -6.85 11.74 10.90
C LEU A 261 -6.20 13.10 11.14
N ALA A 262 -5.99 13.90 10.09
CA ALA A 262 -5.42 15.24 10.22
C ALA A 262 -6.31 16.17 11.06
N LEU A 263 -7.64 16.09 10.89
CA LEU A 263 -8.59 16.83 11.72
C LEU A 263 -8.50 16.43 13.19
N ALA A 264 -8.44 15.14 13.48
CA ALA A 264 -8.27 14.62 14.84
C ALA A 264 -6.93 15.06 15.45
N CYS A 265 -5.85 14.99 14.68
CA CYS A 265 -4.51 15.41 15.10
C CYS A 265 -4.45 16.92 15.43
N ALA A 266 -5.09 17.77 14.59
CA ALA A 266 -5.14 19.22 14.81
C ALA A 266 -6.00 19.60 16.03
N SER A 267 -7.08 18.84 16.29
CA SER A 267 -8.02 19.12 17.40
C SER A 267 -7.50 18.66 18.77
N SER A 268 -6.50 17.80 18.80
CA SER A 268 -5.84 17.37 20.03
C SER A 268 -5.03 18.55 20.60
N SER A 269 -5.74 19.55 21.17
CA SER A 269 -5.12 20.61 21.95
C SER A 269 -4.29 19.97 23.06
N ALA A 270 -3.15 20.56 23.38
CA ALA A 270 -2.19 20.14 24.41
C ALA A 270 -2.83 19.95 25.80
N ALA A 271 -3.72 18.98 25.94
CA ALA A 271 -4.04 18.38 27.22
C ALA A 271 -2.88 17.46 27.56
N ALA A 272 -2.07 17.87 28.53
CA ALA A 272 -0.97 17.12 29.08
C ALA A 272 -1.28 15.63 29.10
N ILE A 273 -0.45 14.83 28.43
CA ILE A 273 -0.46 13.36 28.55
C ILE A 273 0.03 13.05 29.96
N SER A 274 -0.91 13.00 30.91
CA SER A 274 -0.73 12.23 32.13
C SER A 274 -0.87 10.76 31.74
N PRO A 275 0.00 9.84 32.21
CA PRO A 275 -0.14 8.42 31.95
C PRO A 275 -1.37 7.89 32.73
N GLY A 276 -2.53 8.05 32.14
CA GLY A 276 -3.83 7.60 32.68
C GLY A 276 -4.34 6.40 31.89
N LYS A 277 -4.58 5.35 32.62
CA LYS A 277 -5.17 4.05 32.29
C LYS A 277 -5.94 3.96 30.98
N ALA A 278 -5.58 2.95 30.18
CA ALA A 278 -6.24 2.48 28.98
C ALA A 278 -7.76 2.41 29.10
N GLY A 279 -8.45 3.27 28.38
CA GLY A 279 -9.84 3.08 27.99
C GLY A 279 -9.85 2.61 26.53
N SER A 280 -10.17 1.34 26.32
CA SER A 280 -10.34 0.76 25.02
C SER A 280 -11.60 1.33 24.35
N THR A 281 -11.42 2.27 23.43
CA THR A 281 -12.47 2.59 22.46
C THR A 281 -12.13 1.82 21.17
N SER A 282 -12.70 0.63 21.04
CA SER A 282 -12.78 -0.08 19.78
C SER A 282 -13.68 0.71 18.84
N ILE A 283 -13.11 1.31 17.81
CA ILE A 283 -13.92 1.69 16.64
C ILE A 283 -14.26 0.35 15.98
N ALA A 284 -15.48 -0.11 16.21
CA ALA A 284 -16.02 -1.31 15.58
C ALA A 284 -15.95 -1.13 14.07
N ASN A 285 -15.16 -1.97 13.43
CA ASN A 285 -15.31 -2.25 12.00
C ASN A 285 -16.64 -2.96 11.84
N GLU A 286 -17.70 -2.24 11.49
CA GLU A 286 -18.92 -2.90 11.03
C GLU A 286 -18.60 -3.75 9.80
N PRO A 287 -18.99 -5.03 9.79
CA PRO A 287 -18.86 -5.87 8.62
C PRO A 287 -19.72 -5.29 7.49
N VAL A 288 -19.07 -4.97 6.37
CA VAL A 288 -19.77 -4.64 5.12
C VAL A 288 -20.54 -5.88 4.69
N THR A 289 -21.85 -5.92 4.98
CA THR A 289 -22.74 -6.94 4.43
C THR A 289 -22.81 -6.76 2.91
N ALA A 290 -22.39 -7.78 2.19
CA ALA A 290 -22.55 -7.83 0.75
C ALA A 290 -24.07 -7.81 0.42
N PRO A 291 -24.50 -7.04 -0.61
CA PRO A 291 -25.87 -7.12 -1.07
C PRO A 291 -26.12 -8.53 -1.63
N THR A 292 -27.12 -9.18 -1.09
CA THR A 292 -27.69 -10.42 -1.64
C THR A 292 -28.31 -10.11 -2.99
N LEU A 293 -27.83 -10.78 -4.05
CA LEU A 293 -28.53 -10.92 -5.33
C LEU A 293 -29.44 -12.11 -5.27
#